data_7f1ecc025c38a6c65684a100078bc4a4
#
_entry.id   7f1ecc025c38a6c65684a100078bc4a4
#
_cell.length_a   1.000
_cell.length_b   1.000
_cell.length_c   1.000
_cell.angle_alpha   90.00
_cell.angle_beta   90.00
_cell.angle_gamma   90.00
#
_symmetry.space_group_name_H-M   'P 1'
#
loop_
_entity.id
_entity.type
_entity.pdbx_description
1 polymer ?
#
loop_
_entity_poly.entity_id
_entity_poly.type
_entity_poly.pdbx_seq_one_letter_code
_entity_poly.pdbx_strand_id
1 'polypeptide(L)'
;MLIDPLVYTLKAFKKLDVRDRTVGKSQLEKELSFIYFVYDPRSDLQFIVDEQERIERVKELIGFDSRFKIDSDLQKAIDVYVSMTETSSSLLLKDIKVGVDKLRDYLRNAEVDSESFDKYTRALKELIPLSQKIVEAERTVVKEIEDLSEMRGNRQQSLLDGGFDNLLK
;
A
#
# COMPACT_ATOMS: atom_id res chain seq x y z
N MET A 1 -14.05 3.96 -6.63
CA MET A 1 -12.96 3.21 -7.26
C MET A 1 -11.72 3.42 -6.41
N LEU A 2 -11.06 2.36 -5.93
CA LEU A 2 -9.98 2.45 -4.96
C LEU A 2 -8.62 2.83 -5.58
N ILE A 3 -8.42 2.53 -6.85
CA ILE A 3 -7.18 2.77 -7.59
C ILE A 3 -7.33 3.93 -8.55
N ASP A 4 -6.27 4.75 -8.68
CA ASP A 4 -6.20 5.88 -9.60
C ASP A 4 -6.52 5.42 -11.05
N PRO A 5 -7.45 6.08 -11.76
CA PRO A 5 -7.78 5.75 -13.15
C PRO A 5 -6.59 5.73 -14.10
N LEU A 6 -5.53 6.50 -13.84
CA LEU A 6 -4.30 6.51 -14.64
C LEU A 6 -3.60 5.16 -14.69
N VAL A 7 -3.75 4.36 -13.65
CA VAL A 7 -3.16 3.02 -13.58
C VAL A 7 -3.64 2.14 -14.73
N TYR A 8 -4.90 2.30 -15.18
CA TYR A 8 -5.46 1.55 -16.32
C TYR A 8 -4.79 1.88 -17.67
N THR A 9 -4.05 2.98 -17.75
CA THR A 9 -3.29 3.30 -18.98
C THR A 9 -2.00 2.50 -19.08
N LEU A 10 -1.53 1.93 -17.99
CA LEU A 10 -0.27 1.21 -17.91
C LEU A 10 -0.37 -0.18 -18.52
N LYS A 11 0.68 -0.59 -19.24
CA LYS A 11 0.73 -1.85 -19.98
C LYS A 11 0.47 -3.09 -19.10
N ALA A 12 0.95 -3.09 -17.86
CA ALA A 12 0.75 -4.20 -16.93
C ALA A 12 -0.73 -4.38 -16.58
N PHE A 13 -1.44 -3.29 -16.27
CA PHE A 13 -2.86 -3.30 -15.92
C PHE A 13 -3.76 -3.59 -17.15
N LYS A 14 -3.39 -3.07 -18.33
CA LYS A 14 -4.08 -3.44 -19.58
C LYS A 14 -4.02 -4.95 -19.86
N LYS A 15 -2.93 -5.63 -19.48
CA LYS A 15 -2.83 -7.08 -19.60
C LYS A 15 -3.80 -7.80 -18.68
N LEU A 16 -3.97 -7.34 -17.43
CA LEU A 16 -4.95 -7.88 -16.50
C LEU A 16 -6.36 -7.72 -17.05
N ASP A 17 -6.68 -6.55 -17.60
CA ASP A 17 -7.98 -6.27 -18.21
C ASP A 17 -8.27 -7.16 -19.43
N VAL A 18 -7.29 -7.30 -20.34
CA VAL A 18 -7.47 -8.12 -21.56
C VAL A 18 -7.60 -9.61 -21.24
N ARG A 19 -6.91 -10.12 -20.21
CA ARG A 19 -6.99 -11.53 -19.83
C ARG A 19 -8.29 -11.90 -19.11
N ASP A 20 -8.92 -10.93 -18.44
CA ASP A 20 -10.19 -11.15 -17.74
C ASP A 20 -11.33 -11.31 -18.74
N ARG A 21 -11.90 -12.52 -18.80
CA ARG A 21 -13.05 -12.88 -19.63
C ARG A 21 -14.35 -12.99 -18.83
N THR A 22 -14.33 -12.65 -17.55
CA THR A 22 -15.53 -12.72 -16.70
C THR A 22 -16.51 -11.60 -17.06
N VAL A 23 -17.80 -11.87 -16.82
CA VAL A 23 -18.85 -10.86 -17.03
C VAL A 23 -18.61 -9.72 -16.04
N GLY A 24 -18.57 -8.49 -16.53
CA GLY A 24 -18.34 -7.29 -15.71
C GLY A 24 -16.92 -7.14 -15.20
N LYS A 25 -15.95 -7.92 -15.69
CA LYS A 25 -14.54 -7.86 -15.25
C LYS A 25 -14.34 -8.11 -13.77
N SER A 26 -15.11 -9.05 -13.21
CA SER A 26 -15.10 -9.33 -11.77
C SER A 26 -13.75 -9.87 -11.27
N GLN A 27 -12.99 -10.57 -12.10
CA GLN A 27 -11.64 -11.02 -11.74
C GLN A 27 -10.67 -9.85 -11.67
N LEU A 28 -10.73 -8.92 -12.62
CA LEU A 28 -9.94 -7.71 -12.61
C LEU A 28 -10.23 -6.85 -11.37
N GLU A 29 -11.51 -6.67 -11.02
CA GLU A 29 -11.91 -5.94 -9.81
C GLU A 29 -11.30 -6.56 -8.54
N LYS A 30 -11.32 -7.88 -8.43
CA LYS A 30 -10.70 -8.59 -7.31
C LYS A 30 -9.19 -8.38 -7.27
N GLU A 31 -8.51 -8.50 -8.41
CA GLU A 31 -7.06 -8.31 -8.51
C GLU A 31 -6.65 -6.86 -8.19
N LEU A 32 -7.41 -5.87 -8.66
CA LEU A 32 -7.15 -4.47 -8.33
C LEU A 32 -7.41 -4.18 -6.85
N SER A 33 -8.49 -4.71 -6.29
CA SER A 33 -8.76 -4.61 -4.85
C SER A 33 -7.65 -5.26 -4.02
N PHE A 34 -7.14 -6.42 -4.47
CA PHE A 34 -6.00 -7.09 -3.85
C PHE A 34 -4.75 -6.20 -3.84
N ILE A 35 -4.39 -5.62 -5.00
CA ILE A 35 -3.24 -4.72 -5.11
C ILE A 35 -3.39 -3.54 -4.15
N TYR A 36 -4.56 -2.91 -4.11
CA TYR A 36 -4.83 -1.78 -3.23
C TYR A 36 -4.71 -2.17 -1.74
N PHE A 37 -5.44 -3.19 -1.31
CA PHE A 37 -5.49 -3.54 0.11
C PHE A 37 -4.17 -4.07 0.65
N VAL A 38 -3.37 -4.75 -0.18
CA VAL A 38 -2.08 -5.29 0.25
C VAL A 38 -0.96 -4.25 0.17
N TYR A 39 -0.90 -3.46 -0.91
CA TYR A 39 0.30 -2.69 -1.25
C TYR A 39 0.14 -1.17 -1.18
N ASP A 40 -1.09 -0.62 -1.19
CA ASP A 40 -1.27 0.83 -1.11
C ASP A 40 -1.07 1.33 0.33
N PRO A 41 -0.15 2.28 0.56
CA PRO A 41 0.04 2.87 1.89
C PRO A 41 -1.22 3.55 2.48
N ARG A 42 -2.20 3.90 1.63
CA ARG A 42 -3.48 4.51 2.04
C ARG A 42 -4.52 3.48 2.49
N SER A 43 -4.23 2.19 2.32
CA SER A 43 -5.15 1.12 2.68
C SER A 43 -5.30 1.02 4.21
N ASP A 44 -6.54 0.83 4.65
CA ASP A 44 -6.86 0.59 6.06
C ASP A 44 -6.21 -0.69 6.62
N LEU A 45 -5.77 -1.61 5.75
CA LEU A 45 -5.13 -2.86 6.18
C LEU A 45 -3.60 -2.73 6.40
N GLN A 46 -3.04 -1.54 6.22
CA GLN A 46 -1.61 -1.28 6.50
C GLN A 46 -1.25 -1.32 8.00
N PHE A 47 -2.24 -1.48 8.90
CA PHE A 47 -1.97 -1.78 10.31
C PHE A 47 -1.45 -3.21 10.54
N ILE A 48 -1.71 -4.14 9.59
CA ILE A 48 -1.13 -5.48 9.60
C ILE A 48 0.28 -5.36 9.03
N VAL A 49 1.29 -5.36 9.92
CA VAL A 49 2.69 -5.12 9.56
C VAL A 49 3.28 -6.27 8.74
N ASP A 50 2.95 -7.51 9.12
CA ASP A 50 3.39 -8.70 8.38
C ASP A 50 2.68 -8.80 7.03
N GLU A 51 3.48 -8.83 5.95
CA GLU A 51 2.95 -8.85 4.59
C GLU A 51 2.21 -10.15 4.27
N GLN A 52 2.68 -11.28 4.77
CA GLN A 52 2.03 -12.57 4.52
C GLN A 52 0.68 -12.66 5.23
N GLU A 53 0.60 -12.22 6.48
CA GLU A 53 -0.65 -12.12 7.22
C GLU A 53 -1.63 -11.19 6.51
N ARG A 54 -1.16 -10.03 6.02
CA ARG A 54 -1.98 -9.08 5.26
C ARG A 54 -2.49 -9.69 3.96
N ILE A 55 -1.65 -10.41 3.21
CA ILE A 55 -2.04 -11.12 1.98
C ILE A 55 -3.15 -12.12 2.27
N GLU A 56 -3.01 -12.97 3.29
CA GLU A 56 -4.02 -13.96 3.63
C GLU A 56 -5.34 -13.29 4.06
N ARG A 57 -5.26 -12.25 4.86
CA ARG A 57 -6.44 -11.49 5.29
C ARG A 57 -7.19 -10.86 4.12
N VAL A 58 -6.44 -10.29 3.15
CA VAL A 58 -7.03 -9.70 1.95
C VAL A 58 -7.64 -10.74 1.04
N LYS A 59 -7.03 -11.92 0.89
CA LYS A 59 -7.62 -13.03 0.13
C LYS A 59 -8.97 -13.45 0.69
N GLU A 60 -9.07 -13.57 2.02
CA GLU A 60 -10.34 -13.88 2.68
C GLU A 60 -11.39 -12.79 2.45
N LEU A 61 -11.00 -11.52 2.62
CA LEU A 61 -11.88 -10.36 2.49
C LEU A 61 -12.48 -10.25 1.07
N ILE A 62 -11.67 -10.48 0.04
CA ILE A 62 -12.08 -10.38 -1.36
C ILE A 62 -12.82 -11.65 -1.82
N GLY A 63 -12.68 -12.74 -1.08
CA GLY A 63 -13.25 -14.03 -1.44
C GLY A 63 -12.54 -14.68 -2.62
N PHE A 64 -11.21 -14.71 -2.56
CA PHE A 64 -10.42 -15.53 -3.47
C PHE A 64 -10.52 -17.02 -3.09
N ASP A 65 -10.48 -17.88 -4.12
CA ASP A 65 -10.35 -19.33 -3.93
C ASP A 65 -9.00 -19.66 -3.26
N SER A 66 -8.98 -20.72 -2.45
CA SER A 66 -7.76 -21.22 -1.78
C SER A 66 -6.61 -21.53 -2.76
N ARG A 67 -6.91 -21.74 -4.04
CA ARG A 67 -5.94 -21.96 -5.11
C ARG A 67 -5.40 -20.67 -5.73
N PHE A 68 -5.88 -19.51 -5.31
CA PHE A 68 -5.39 -18.24 -5.83
C PHE A 68 -3.89 -18.08 -5.58
N LYS A 69 -3.17 -17.79 -6.64
CA LYS A 69 -1.72 -17.49 -6.61
C LYS A 69 -1.47 -16.23 -7.41
N ILE A 70 -0.52 -15.45 -6.94
CA ILE A 70 0.00 -14.31 -7.69
C ILE A 70 0.77 -14.86 -8.89
N ASP A 71 0.22 -14.67 -10.08
CA ASP A 71 0.88 -15.06 -11.32
C ASP A 71 1.83 -13.96 -11.83
N SER A 72 2.55 -14.24 -12.91
CA SER A 72 3.57 -13.32 -13.45
C SER A 72 3.00 -11.99 -13.95
N ASP A 73 1.76 -11.94 -14.42
CA ASP A 73 1.14 -10.71 -14.91
C ASP A 73 0.62 -9.87 -13.75
N LEU A 74 0.02 -10.50 -12.74
CA LEU A 74 -0.37 -9.82 -11.50
C LEU A 74 0.85 -9.29 -10.74
N GLN A 75 1.94 -10.09 -10.67
CA GLN A 75 3.18 -9.62 -10.04
C GLN A 75 3.74 -8.36 -10.73
N LYS A 76 3.76 -8.32 -12.06
CA LYS A 76 4.18 -7.12 -12.80
C LYS A 76 3.29 -5.91 -12.54
N ALA A 77 2.00 -6.12 -12.37
CA ALA A 77 1.08 -5.03 -12.01
C ALA A 77 1.35 -4.54 -10.58
N ILE A 78 1.60 -5.45 -9.64
CA ILE A 78 2.03 -5.13 -8.26
C ILE A 78 3.32 -4.30 -8.28
N ASP A 79 4.36 -4.77 -8.97
CA ASP A 79 5.67 -4.11 -9.04
C ASP A 79 5.53 -2.67 -9.59
N VAL A 80 4.75 -2.50 -10.66
CA VAL A 80 4.46 -1.18 -11.23
C VAL A 80 3.70 -0.30 -10.24
N TYR A 81 2.68 -0.86 -9.57
CA TYR A 81 1.88 -0.11 -8.60
C TYR A 81 2.72 0.36 -7.41
N VAL A 82 3.50 -0.54 -6.82
CA VAL A 82 4.41 -0.24 -5.71
C VAL A 82 5.39 0.86 -6.12
N SER A 83 6.01 0.76 -7.29
CA SER A 83 6.94 1.80 -7.78
C SER A 83 6.29 3.18 -7.98
N MET A 84 4.96 3.24 -8.12
CA MET A 84 4.21 4.49 -8.23
C MET A 84 3.80 5.07 -6.88
N THR A 85 3.56 4.25 -5.90
CA THR A 85 3.03 4.66 -4.58
C THR A 85 4.12 4.72 -3.52
N GLU A 86 5.27 4.08 -3.75
CA GLU A 86 6.38 4.05 -2.81
C GLU A 86 7.16 5.37 -2.86
N THR A 87 7.25 6.03 -1.70
CA THR A 87 8.04 7.23 -1.46
C THR A 87 9.08 6.95 -0.38
N SER A 88 10.11 7.80 -0.25
CA SER A 88 11.08 7.66 0.84
C SER A 88 10.41 7.72 2.21
N SER A 89 9.36 8.55 2.35
CA SER A 89 8.58 8.66 3.58
C SER A 89 7.78 7.38 3.85
N SER A 90 7.19 6.75 2.83
CA SER A 90 6.45 5.49 3.00
C SER A 90 7.35 4.33 3.39
N LEU A 91 8.56 4.25 2.83
CA LEU A 91 9.57 3.25 3.21
C LEU A 91 10.00 3.44 4.67
N LEU A 92 10.34 4.67 5.05
CA LEU A 92 10.72 4.97 6.43
C LEU A 92 9.60 4.63 7.42
N LEU A 93 8.35 4.96 7.07
CA LEU A 93 7.19 4.64 7.90
C LEU A 93 7.02 3.11 8.07
N LYS A 94 7.22 2.33 7.00
CA LYS A 94 7.20 0.86 7.04
C LYS A 94 8.26 0.33 8.01
N ASP A 95 9.48 0.83 7.94
CA ASP A 95 10.57 0.41 8.83
C ASP A 95 10.28 0.76 10.30
N ILE A 96 9.72 1.95 10.56
CA ILE A 96 9.31 2.36 11.91
C ILE A 96 8.21 1.43 12.44
N LYS A 97 7.18 1.11 11.64
CA LYS A 97 6.11 0.19 12.04
C LYS A 97 6.67 -1.18 12.43
N VAL A 98 7.56 -1.74 11.62
CA VAL A 98 8.24 -3.02 11.94
C VAL A 98 9.02 -2.94 13.25
N GLY A 99 9.73 -1.84 13.49
CA GLY A 99 10.47 -1.62 14.73
C GLY A 99 9.55 -1.54 15.96
N VAL A 100 8.45 -0.81 15.83
CA VAL A 100 7.43 -0.68 16.90
C VAL A 100 6.76 -2.02 17.20
N ASP A 101 6.44 -2.79 16.18
CA ASP A 101 5.80 -4.10 16.36
C ASP A 101 6.71 -5.06 17.11
N LYS A 102 7.99 -5.13 16.76
CA LYS A 102 9.00 -5.89 17.51
C LYS A 102 9.13 -5.43 18.97
N LEU A 103 9.05 -4.13 19.22
CA LEU A 103 9.09 -3.58 20.58
C LEU A 103 7.85 -3.98 21.37
N ARG A 104 6.66 -3.95 20.76
CA ARG A 104 5.41 -4.40 21.36
C ARG A 104 5.44 -5.88 21.70
N ASP A 105 5.98 -6.71 20.81
CA ASP A 105 6.13 -8.15 21.05
C ASP A 105 7.11 -8.42 22.19
N TYR A 106 8.23 -7.70 22.22
CA TYR A 106 9.16 -7.76 23.34
C TYR A 106 8.46 -7.43 24.65
N LEU A 107 7.70 -6.33 24.70
CA LEU A 107 7.00 -5.91 25.92
C LEU A 107 5.91 -6.89 26.37
N ARG A 108 5.24 -7.55 25.44
CA ARG A 108 4.21 -8.55 25.74
C ARG A 108 4.80 -9.82 26.36
N ASN A 109 5.99 -10.20 25.90
CA ASN A 109 6.61 -11.47 26.27
C ASN A 109 7.70 -11.30 27.35
N ALA A 110 8.00 -10.06 27.77
CA ALA A 110 9.03 -9.81 28.78
C ALA A 110 8.58 -10.29 30.16
N GLU A 111 9.40 -11.12 30.79
CA GLU A 111 9.28 -11.39 32.22
C GLU A 111 9.82 -10.17 32.97
N VAL A 112 8.96 -9.52 33.75
CA VAL A 112 9.28 -8.29 34.48
C VAL A 112 9.69 -8.64 35.88
N ASP A 113 10.98 -8.57 36.17
CA ASP A 113 11.56 -8.66 37.51
C ASP A 113 11.96 -7.28 38.06
N SER A 114 12.49 -7.25 39.29
CA SER A 114 12.91 -6.00 39.94
C SER A 114 14.04 -5.29 39.20
N GLU A 115 14.89 -6.01 38.45
CA GLU A 115 16.04 -5.44 37.73
C GLU A 115 15.63 -4.89 36.35
N SER A 116 14.66 -5.52 35.71
CA SER A 116 14.16 -5.14 34.38
C SER A 116 13.02 -4.14 34.42
N PHE A 117 12.37 -3.92 35.58
CA PHE A 117 11.20 -3.07 35.73
C PHE A 117 11.39 -1.64 35.21
N ASP A 118 12.53 -1.02 35.51
CA ASP A 118 12.83 0.36 35.05
C ASP A 118 12.97 0.42 33.52
N LYS A 119 13.61 -0.58 32.91
CA LYS A 119 13.76 -0.67 31.46
C LYS A 119 12.41 -0.87 30.78
N TYR A 120 11.58 -1.76 31.34
CA TYR A 120 10.24 -2.02 30.87
C TYR A 120 9.36 -0.77 30.92
N THR A 121 9.38 -0.08 32.08
CA THR A 121 8.59 1.16 32.27
C THR A 121 9.05 2.29 31.34
N ARG A 122 10.35 2.41 31.07
CA ARG A 122 10.88 3.38 30.10
C ARG A 122 10.41 3.06 28.69
N ALA A 123 10.51 1.81 28.24
CA ALA A 123 10.05 1.38 26.95
C ALA A 123 8.56 1.63 26.74
N LEU A 124 7.72 1.37 27.75
CA LEU A 124 6.28 1.72 27.71
C LEU A 124 6.04 3.21 27.56
N LYS A 125 6.78 4.05 28.29
CA LYS A 125 6.63 5.51 28.21
C LYS A 125 7.04 6.07 26.84
N GLU A 126 7.98 5.44 26.17
CA GLU A 126 8.45 5.83 24.83
C GLU A 126 7.48 5.38 23.72
N LEU A 127 6.72 4.29 23.92
CA LEU A 127 5.77 3.78 22.96
C LEU A 127 4.58 4.74 22.72
N ILE A 128 4.11 5.44 23.73
CA ILE A 128 2.95 6.33 23.63
C ILE A 128 3.19 7.49 22.65
N PRO A 129 4.24 8.32 22.81
CA PRO A 129 4.51 9.39 21.86
C PRO A 129 4.90 8.88 20.47
N LEU A 130 5.49 7.68 20.37
CA LEU A 130 5.85 7.07 19.10
C LEU A 130 4.62 6.70 18.28
N SER A 131 3.56 6.20 18.94
CA SER A 131 2.29 5.90 18.25
C SER A 131 1.66 7.14 17.62
N GLN A 132 1.70 8.28 18.29
CA GLN A 132 1.21 9.55 17.76
C GLN A 132 2.01 10.00 16.53
N LYS A 133 3.34 9.91 16.59
CA LYS A 133 4.22 10.24 15.47
C LYS A 133 3.98 9.35 14.26
N ILE A 134 3.65 8.07 14.46
CA ILE A 134 3.29 7.16 13.37
C ILE A 134 2.02 7.65 12.66
N VAL A 135 0.97 8.03 13.40
CA VAL A 135 -0.26 8.55 12.81
C VAL A 135 -0.02 9.84 12.02
N GLU A 136 0.85 10.73 12.51
CA GLU A 136 1.23 11.95 11.78
C GLU A 136 2.02 11.61 10.51
N ALA A 137 2.96 10.67 10.59
CA ALA A 137 3.72 10.21 9.43
C ALA A 137 2.82 9.52 8.38
N GLU A 138 1.85 8.72 8.79
CA GLU A 138 0.84 8.13 7.89
C GLU A 138 0.08 9.21 7.11
N ARG A 139 -0.39 10.25 7.77
CA ARG A 139 -1.07 11.37 7.11
C ARG A 139 -0.18 12.09 6.11
N THR A 140 1.11 12.25 6.44
CA THR A 140 2.09 12.87 5.54
C THR A 140 2.31 12.02 4.30
N VAL A 141 2.47 10.70 4.46
CA VAL A 141 2.63 9.76 3.35
C VAL A 141 1.41 9.75 2.43
N VAL A 142 0.19 9.72 3.01
CA VAL A 142 -1.05 9.80 2.23
C VAL A 142 -1.07 11.06 1.37
N LYS A 143 -0.76 12.21 1.96
CA LYS A 143 -0.72 13.48 1.25
C LYS A 143 0.34 13.50 0.14
N GLU A 144 1.55 13.00 0.39
CA GLU A 144 2.59 12.89 -0.63
C GLU A 144 2.15 12.07 -1.84
N ILE A 145 1.45 10.94 -1.61
CA ILE A 145 0.95 10.07 -2.68
C ILE A 145 -0.17 10.77 -3.47
N GLU A 146 -1.06 11.50 -2.80
CA GLU A 146 -2.11 12.30 -3.44
C GLU A 146 -1.51 13.39 -4.32
N ASP A 147 -0.56 14.17 -3.79
CA ASP A 147 0.15 15.23 -4.53
C ASP A 147 0.88 14.66 -5.77
N LEU A 148 1.52 13.50 -5.65
CA LEU A 148 2.17 12.81 -6.77
C LEU A 148 1.16 12.34 -7.83
N SER A 149 0.00 11.87 -7.41
CA SER A 149 -1.09 11.45 -8.30
C SER A 149 -1.65 12.64 -9.08
N GLU A 150 -1.89 13.77 -8.44
CA GLU A 150 -2.34 15.01 -9.08
C GLU A 150 -1.32 15.56 -10.08
N MET A 151 -0.02 15.59 -9.73
CA MET A 151 1.04 16.02 -10.63
C MET A 151 1.11 15.16 -11.90
N ARG A 152 0.92 13.85 -11.78
CA ARG A 152 0.89 12.91 -12.92
C ARG A 152 -0.35 13.15 -13.78
N GLY A 153 -1.52 13.36 -13.18
CA GLY A 153 -2.77 13.67 -13.88
C GLY A 153 -2.66 14.96 -14.69
N ASN A 154 -2.18 16.03 -14.10
CA ASN A 154 -1.98 17.31 -14.77
C ASN A 154 -0.97 17.25 -15.92
N ARG A 155 0.10 16.45 -15.77
CA ARG A 155 1.12 16.27 -16.82
C ARG A 155 0.57 15.55 -18.06
N GLN A 156 -0.32 14.57 -17.87
CA GLN A 156 -0.99 13.89 -18.97
C GLN A 156 -2.01 14.78 -19.67
N GLN A 157 -2.76 15.57 -18.92
CA GLN A 157 -3.71 16.53 -19.47
C GLN A 157 -3.00 17.58 -20.32
N SER A 158 -1.88 18.13 -19.86
CA SER A 158 -1.08 19.08 -20.63
C SER A 158 -0.45 18.49 -21.90
N LEU A 159 -0.11 17.20 -21.89
CA LEU A 159 0.39 16.48 -23.08
C LEU A 159 -0.73 16.21 -24.09
N LEU A 160 -1.95 15.96 -23.65
CA LEU A 160 -3.11 15.79 -24.52
C LEU A 160 -3.53 17.12 -25.12
N ASP A 161 -3.58 18.20 -24.34
CA ASP A 161 -3.94 19.54 -24.80
C ASP A 161 -2.89 20.12 -25.75
N GLY A 162 -1.59 19.91 -25.48
CA GLY A 162 -0.50 20.37 -26.36
C GLY A 162 -0.33 19.55 -27.65
N GLY A 163 -0.84 18.31 -27.69
CA GLY A 163 -0.78 17.45 -28.86
C GLY A 163 -1.82 17.78 -29.94
N PHE A 164 -2.97 18.31 -29.56
CA PHE A 164 -4.04 18.65 -30.51
C PHE A 164 -3.81 19.95 -31.25
N ASP A 165 -3.19 20.95 -30.62
CA ASP A 165 -2.93 22.26 -31.25
C ASP A 165 -1.86 22.24 -32.37
N ASN A 166 -0.98 21.21 -32.34
CA ASN A 166 0.05 21.05 -33.38
C ASN A 166 -0.37 20.24 -34.61
N LEU A 167 -1.54 19.56 -34.54
CA LEU A 167 -2.07 18.76 -35.65
C LEU A 167 -3.04 19.54 -36.54
N LEU A 168 -3.40 20.77 -36.15
CA LEU A 168 -4.33 21.65 -36.89
C LEU A 168 -3.64 22.84 -37.57
N LYS A 169 -2.31 22.90 -37.62
CA LYS A 169 -1.50 23.84 -38.39
C LYS A 169 -0.76 23.11 -39.50
#